data_2efca881c413820c7674df903271d97a
#
_entry.id   2efca881c413820c7674df903271d97a
#
_cell.length_a   1.000
_cell.length_b   1.000
_cell.length_c   1.000
_cell.angle_alpha   90.00
_cell.angle_beta   90.00
_cell.angle_gamma   90.00
#
_symmetry.space_group_name_H-M   'P 1'
#
loop_
_entity.id
_entity.type
_entity.pdbx_description
1 polymer ?
#
loop_
_entity_poly.entity_id
_entity_poly.type
_entity_poly.pdbx_seq_one_letter_code
_entity_poly.pdbx_strand_id
1 'polypeptide(L)'
;MVDLSIILPVYNHAPYIKQAIDSILMQKVNFTYEVLIGEDCSTDNSREILKKIEKDLPSNFHIFYREKNMGGKGEGNFNDLYKRMRGRYLIVLEGDDFWTYAYKLQKEYDFLEAHPDYIAVAHDTEVVDEHGNKMHWTYPCCRKSEYTIWDFRKGLLAGQTTTIMVRN
;
A
#
# COMPACT_ATOMS: atom_id res chain seq x y z
N MET A 1 0.87 15.23 14.41
CA MET A 1 0.44 13.81 14.50
C MET A 1 0.27 13.33 13.08
N VAL A 2 0.67 12.12 12.73
CA VAL A 2 0.49 11.58 11.37
C VAL A 2 -0.89 10.94 11.29
N ASP A 3 -1.64 11.23 10.23
CA ASP A 3 -2.98 10.66 10.03
C ASP A 3 -2.91 9.29 9.37
N LEU A 4 -2.12 9.13 8.32
CA LEU A 4 -2.01 7.90 7.55
C LEU A 4 -0.55 7.45 7.41
N SER A 5 -0.26 6.17 7.66
CA SER A 5 0.99 5.53 7.24
C SER A 5 0.73 4.65 6.01
N ILE A 6 1.50 4.88 4.96
CA ILE A 6 1.53 4.05 3.75
C ILE A 6 2.74 3.14 3.86
N ILE A 7 2.53 1.83 3.92
CA ILE A 7 3.60 0.82 3.94
C ILE A 7 3.82 0.30 2.53
N LEU A 8 5.06 0.37 2.05
CA LEU A 8 5.47 -0.06 0.72
C LEU A 8 6.62 -1.08 0.84
N PRO A 9 6.33 -2.38 0.97
CA PRO A 9 7.36 -3.41 0.93
C PRO A 9 7.85 -3.61 -0.49
N VAL A 10 9.18 -3.77 -0.66
CA VAL A 10 9.83 -3.91 -1.97
C VAL A 10 10.80 -5.08 -1.94
N TYR A 11 10.61 -6.04 -2.85
CA TYR A 11 11.57 -7.10 -3.13
C TYR A 11 11.46 -7.55 -4.60
N ASN A 12 12.47 -7.25 -5.42
CA ASN A 12 12.50 -7.57 -6.85
C ASN A 12 11.34 -6.95 -7.65
N HIS A 13 11.07 -5.67 -7.44
CA HIS A 13 10.02 -4.90 -8.12
C HIS A 13 10.58 -3.83 -9.08
N ALA A 14 11.79 -4.03 -9.62
CA ALA A 14 12.46 -3.04 -10.48
C ALA A 14 11.59 -2.52 -11.65
N PRO A 15 10.77 -3.32 -12.34
CA PRO A 15 9.91 -2.83 -13.42
C PRO A 15 8.77 -1.92 -12.94
N TYR A 16 8.34 -2.05 -11.68
CA TYR A 16 7.07 -1.52 -11.18
C TYR A 16 7.23 -0.42 -10.13
N ILE A 17 8.31 -0.47 -9.33
CA ILE A 17 8.47 0.37 -8.12
C ILE A 17 8.34 1.87 -8.40
N LYS A 18 8.80 2.34 -9.56
CA LYS A 18 8.63 3.75 -9.93
C LYS A 18 7.15 4.10 -10.10
N GLN A 19 6.38 3.26 -10.77
CA GLN A 19 4.93 3.45 -10.97
C GLN A 19 4.18 3.41 -9.64
N ALA A 20 4.53 2.49 -8.73
CA ALA A 20 3.98 2.44 -7.39
C ALA A 20 4.19 3.76 -6.65
N ILE A 21 5.41 4.30 -6.62
CA ILE A 21 5.76 5.57 -5.97
C ILE A 21 5.05 6.75 -6.64
N ASP A 22 5.04 6.82 -7.98
CA ASP A 22 4.33 7.87 -8.72
C ASP A 22 2.83 7.87 -8.40
N SER A 23 2.23 6.68 -8.17
CA SER A 23 0.83 6.54 -7.79
C SER A 23 0.50 7.07 -6.38
N ILE A 24 1.50 7.06 -5.47
CA ILE A 24 1.39 7.73 -4.17
C ILE A 24 1.55 9.24 -4.34
N LEU A 25 2.55 9.68 -5.10
CA LEU A 25 2.85 11.11 -5.31
C LEU A 25 1.68 11.86 -5.99
N MET A 26 0.88 11.21 -6.82
CA MET A 26 -0.28 11.81 -7.45
C MET A 26 -1.46 12.03 -6.49
N GLN A 27 -1.45 11.45 -5.28
CA GLN A 27 -2.58 11.55 -4.35
C GLN A 27 -2.81 12.97 -3.86
N LYS A 28 -4.05 13.41 -3.89
CA LYS A 28 -4.50 14.73 -3.42
C LYS A 28 -5.26 14.54 -2.12
N VAL A 29 -4.65 14.97 -1.01
CA VAL A 29 -5.17 14.80 0.34
C VAL A 29 -5.07 16.13 1.12
N ASN A 30 -5.95 16.30 2.11
CA ASN A 30 -5.97 17.44 3.02
C ASN A 30 -5.53 17.06 4.47
N PHE A 31 -4.97 15.87 4.63
CA PHE A 31 -4.47 15.33 5.90
C PHE A 31 -2.97 14.99 5.80
N THR A 32 -2.33 14.68 6.94
CA THR A 32 -0.91 14.36 6.98
C THR A 32 -0.68 12.86 6.76
N TYR A 33 0.33 12.52 5.96
CA TYR A 33 0.71 11.12 5.77
C TYR A 33 2.23 10.94 5.73
N GLU A 34 2.66 9.71 5.99
CA GLU A 34 4.03 9.25 5.80
C GLU A 34 4.04 8.01 4.90
N VAL A 35 5.16 7.82 4.21
CA VAL A 35 5.40 6.63 3.38
C VAL A 35 6.63 5.91 3.91
N LEU A 36 6.47 4.65 4.29
CA LEU A 36 7.52 3.79 4.82
C LEU A 36 7.84 2.72 3.78
N ILE A 37 8.98 2.88 3.11
CA ILE A 37 9.44 1.99 2.04
C ILE A 37 10.50 1.05 2.63
N GLY A 38 10.26 -0.26 2.57
CA GLY A 38 11.23 -1.26 3.00
C GLY A 38 11.80 -2.01 1.80
N GLU A 39 13.04 -1.72 1.45
CA GLU A 39 13.76 -2.42 0.39
C GLU A 39 14.47 -3.65 1.01
N ASP A 40 13.99 -4.85 0.69
CA ASP A 40 14.32 -6.09 1.38
C ASP A 40 15.50 -6.85 0.74
N CYS A 41 16.59 -6.14 0.44
CA CYS A 41 17.79 -6.71 -0.17
C CYS A 41 17.50 -7.37 -1.52
N SER A 42 16.84 -6.63 -2.42
CA SER A 42 16.53 -7.10 -3.77
C SER A 42 17.76 -7.54 -4.55
N THR A 43 17.58 -8.53 -5.40
CA THR A 43 18.61 -9.09 -6.29
C THR A 43 18.55 -8.49 -7.70
N ASP A 44 17.50 -7.73 -8.00
CA ASP A 44 17.33 -6.96 -9.23
C ASP A 44 17.73 -5.47 -9.03
N ASN A 45 17.40 -4.60 -9.97
CA ASN A 45 17.71 -3.17 -9.92
C ASN A 45 16.79 -2.33 -9.02
N SER A 46 15.91 -2.93 -8.20
CA SER A 46 14.96 -2.18 -7.35
C SER A 46 15.67 -1.20 -6.42
N ARG A 47 16.74 -1.64 -5.76
CA ARG A 47 17.56 -0.82 -4.85
C ARG A 47 18.21 0.37 -5.55
N GLU A 48 18.77 0.15 -6.72
CA GLU A 48 19.41 1.20 -7.52
C GLU A 48 18.40 2.25 -8.00
N ILE A 49 17.20 1.81 -8.37
CA ILE A 49 16.10 2.72 -8.75
C ILE A 49 15.70 3.56 -7.55
N LEU A 50 15.47 2.96 -6.39
CA LEU A 50 15.10 3.68 -5.16
C LEU A 50 16.17 4.71 -4.78
N LYS A 51 17.46 4.35 -4.78
CA LYS A 51 18.57 5.28 -4.50
C LYS A 51 18.65 6.47 -5.45
N LYS A 52 18.26 6.27 -6.72
CA LYS A 52 18.24 7.37 -7.71
C LYS A 52 17.13 8.37 -7.45
N ILE A 53 15.94 7.90 -7.07
CA ILE A 53 14.77 8.75 -6.89
C ILE A 53 14.65 9.32 -5.47
N GLU A 54 15.30 8.72 -4.46
CA GLU A 54 15.22 9.10 -3.06
C GLU A 54 15.43 10.59 -2.80
N LYS A 55 16.41 11.19 -3.48
CA LYS A 55 16.74 12.62 -3.36
C LYS A 55 15.63 13.57 -3.83
N ASP A 56 14.76 13.08 -4.71
CA ASP A 56 13.67 13.86 -5.30
C ASP A 56 12.31 13.60 -4.59
N LEU A 57 12.30 12.68 -3.60
CA LEU A 57 11.10 12.39 -2.83
C LEU A 57 10.83 13.44 -1.75
N PRO A 58 9.55 13.71 -1.43
CA PRO A 58 9.18 14.55 -0.31
C PRO A 58 9.69 14.02 1.04
N SER A 59 9.87 14.91 2.02
CA SER A 59 10.43 14.58 3.33
C SER A 59 9.61 13.62 4.19
N ASN A 60 8.36 13.37 3.83
CA ASN A 60 7.48 12.37 4.46
C ASN A 60 7.64 10.95 3.88
N PHE A 61 8.58 10.74 2.93
CA PHE A 61 8.98 9.44 2.44
C PHE A 61 10.24 8.98 3.16
N HIS A 62 10.22 7.75 3.69
CA HIS A 62 11.33 7.16 4.45
C HIS A 62 11.68 5.81 3.84
N ILE A 63 12.92 5.64 3.34
CA ILE A 63 13.38 4.38 2.75
C ILE A 63 14.31 3.66 3.73
N PHE A 64 14.02 2.38 3.97
CA PHE A 64 14.81 1.49 4.81
C PHE A 64 15.45 0.40 3.96
N TYR A 65 16.76 0.52 3.70
CA TYR A 65 17.53 -0.46 2.95
C TYR A 65 18.01 -1.59 3.87
N ARG A 66 17.57 -2.82 3.61
CA ARG A 66 17.98 -3.97 4.42
C ARG A 66 19.34 -4.49 3.96
N GLU A 67 20.18 -4.93 4.92
CA GLU A 67 21.46 -5.56 4.61
C GLU A 67 21.32 -7.01 4.14
N LYS A 68 20.22 -7.65 4.53
CA LYS A 68 19.83 -9.01 4.11
C LYS A 68 18.32 -9.10 3.96
N ASN A 69 17.86 -10.01 3.10
CA ASN A 69 16.44 -10.31 2.98
C ASN A 69 15.89 -10.81 4.32
N MET A 70 14.80 -10.22 4.77
CA MET A 70 14.20 -10.52 6.08
C MET A 70 13.35 -11.79 6.07
N GLY A 71 13.16 -12.42 4.90
CA GLY A 71 12.47 -13.70 4.75
C GLY A 71 10.97 -13.63 5.02
N GLY A 72 10.37 -14.82 5.25
CA GLY A 72 8.95 -14.93 5.64
C GLY A 72 7.98 -14.49 4.55
N LYS A 73 8.33 -14.61 3.26
CA LYS A 73 7.51 -14.12 2.14
C LYS A 73 7.13 -12.64 2.27
N GLY A 74 8.07 -11.82 2.77
CA GLY A 74 7.87 -10.38 3.00
C GLY A 74 7.36 -10.02 4.40
N GLU A 75 6.91 -10.99 5.21
CA GLU A 75 6.38 -10.71 6.56
C GLU A 75 7.39 -10.00 7.46
N GLY A 76 8.66 -10.37 7.41
CA GLY A 76 9.72 -9.74 8.20
C GLY A 76 9.87 -8.25 7.89
N ASN A 77 9.93 -7.90 6.60
CA ASN A 77 10.04 -6.54 6.14
C ASN A 77 8.78 -5.72 6.48
N PHE A 78 7.59 -6.28 6.20
CA PHE A 78 6.31 -5.66 6.56
C PHE A 78 6.21 -5.39 8.06
N ASN A 79 6.51 -6.38 8.91
CA ASN A 79 6.42 -6.26 10.36
C ASN A 79 7.36 -5.18 10.92
N ASP A 80 8.55 -5.01 10.34
CA ASP A 80 9.45 -3.93 10.74
C ASP A 80 8.90 -2.55 10.35
N LEU A 81 8.35 -2.40 9.14
CA LEU A 81 7.70 -1.17 8.71
C LEU A 81 6.46 -0.86 9.57
N TYR A 82 5.65 -1.88 9.86
CA TYR A 82 4.47 -1.74 10.72
C TYR A 82 4.83 -1.20 12.11
N LYS A 83 5.92 -1.68 12.72
CA LYS A 83 6.40 -1.20 14.03
C LYS A 83 6.89 0.26 14.01
N ARG A 84 7.19 0.81 12.84
CA ARG A 84 7.68 2.19 12.66
C ARG A 84 6.56 3.18 12.34
N MET A 85 5.38 2.68 11.96
CA MET A 85 4.26 3.52 11.60
C MET A 85 3.78 4.40 12.76
N ARG A 86 3.32 5.61 12.41
CA ARG A 86 2.82 6.60 13.37
C ARG A 86 1.39 7.06 13.05
N GLY A 87 0.86 6.59 11.92
CA GLY A 87 -0.46 6.96 11.43
C GLY A 87 -1.60 6.39 12.28
N ARG A 88 -2.68 7.15 12.40
CA ARG A 88 -3.97 6.66 12.92
C ARG A 88 -4.63 5.66 11.99
N TYR A 89 -4.26 5.70 10.73
CA TYR A 89 -4.68 4.78 9.68
C TYR A 89 -3.47 4.13 9.03
N LEU A 90 -3.68 2.97 8.45
CA LEU A 90 -2.72 2.21 7.70
C LEU A 90 -3.29 1.82 6.34
N ILE A 91 -2.47 1.90 5.31
CA ILE A 91 -2.68 1.24 4.03
C ILE A 91 -1.37 0.64 3.54
N VAL A 92 -1.46 -0.51 2.86
CA VAL A 92 -0.32 -1.14 2.20
C VAL A 92 -0.44 -0.89 0.70
N LEU A 93 0.67 -0.58 0.06
CA LEU A 93 0.81 -0.63 -1.39
C LEU A 93 1.97 -1.57 -1.70
N GLU A 94 1.73 -2.70 -2.35
CA GLU A 94 2.78 -3.59 -2.80
C GLU A 94 3.56 -2.96 -3.96
N GLY A 95 4.88 -3.21 -4.03
CA GLY A 95 5.75 -2.48 -4.96
C GLY A 95 5.54 -2.81 -6.45
N ASP A 96 4.69 -3.78 -6.75
CA ASP A 96 4.24 -4.19 -8.09
C ASP A 96 2.78 -3.77 -8.40
N ASP A 97 2.11 -3.10 -7.45
CA ASP A 97 0.78 -2.52 -7.62
C ASP A 97 0.85 -0.99 -7.77
N PHE A 98 -0.24 -0.38 -8.25
CA PHE A 98 -0.35 1.08 -8.33
C PHE A 98 -1.81 1.55 -8.25
N TRP A 99 -2.01 2.75 -7.72
CA TRP A 99 -3.33 3.40 -7.69
C TRP A 99 -3.54 4.27 -8.93
N THR A 100 -4.76 4.29 -9.44
CA THR A 100 -5.12 5.03 -10.66
C THR A 100 -5.94 6.30 -10.41
N TYR A 101 -6.46 6.49 -9.18
CA TYR A 101 -7.34 7.60 -8.84
C TYR A 101 -6.71 8.55 -7.81
N ALA A 102 -6.51 9.80 -8.19
CA ALA A 102 -5.80 10.80 -7.38
C ALA A 102 -6.47 11.16 -6.04
N TYR A 103 -7.73 10.87 -5.84
CA TYR A 103 -8.46 11.13 -4.60
C TYR A 103 -8.82 9.85 -3.83
N LYS A 104 -8.15 8.73 -4.15
CA LYS A 104 -8.41 7.45 -3.48
C LYS A 104 -8.22 7.57 -1.96
N LEU A 105 -7.06 8.03 -1.52
CA LEU A 105 -6.76 8.14 -0.10
C LEU A 105 -7.68 9.13 0.61
N GLN A 106 -8.03 10.24 -0.03
CA GLN A 106 -8.96 11.22 0.55
C GLN A 106 -10.34 10.62 0.77
N LYS A 107 -10.89 9.91 -0.23
CA LYS A 107 -12.22 9.28 -0.09
C LYS A 107 -12.28 8.24 1.01
N GLU A 108 -11.24 7.42 1.14
CA GLU A 108 -11.17 6.39 2.17
C GLU A 108 -11.04 7.00 3.57
N TYR A 109 -10.19 8.03 3.70
CA TYR A 109 -10.02 8.78 4.94
C TYR A 109 -11.33 9.44 5.37
N ASP A 110 -11.98 10.18 4.48
CA ASP A 110 -13.25 10.86 4.75
C ASP A 110 -14.36 9.87 5.17
N PHE A 111 -14.39 8.70 4.51
CA PHE A 111 -15.34 7.65 4.89
C PHE A 111 -15.09 7.16 6.31
N LEU A 112 -13.85 6.83 6.66
CA LEU A 112 -13.54 6.34 8.01
C LEU A 112 -13.72 7.42 9.08
N GLU A 113 -13.43 8.69 8.80
CA GLU A 113 -13.70 9.79 9.75
C GLU A 113 -15.21 10.00 9.98
N ALA A 114 -16.02 9.86 8.92
CA ALA A 114 -17.49 9.99 9.02
C ALA A 114 -18.18 8.77 9.66
N HIS A 115 -17.53 7.60 9.68
CA HIS A 115 -18.10 6.33 10.13
C HIS A 115 -17.20 5.66 11.17
N PRO A 116 -17.24 6.09 12.45
CA PRO A 116 -16.35 5.59 13.50
C PRO A 116 -16.58 4.12 13.90
N ASP A 117 -17.71 3.55 13.52
CA ASP A 117 -18.09 2.14 13.69
C ASP A 117 -17.45 1.19 12.67
N TYR A 118 -16.87 1.74 11.58
CA TYR A 118 -16.08 0.97 10.62
C TYR A 118 -14.60 0.98 10.96
N ILE A 119 -13.98 -0.20 10.96
CA ILE A 119 -12.54 -0.36 11.21
C ILE A 119 -11.72 -0.29 9.93
N ALA A 120 -12.34 -0.51 8.78
CA ALA A 120 -11.67 -0.51 7.48
C ALA A 120 -12.63 -0.12 6.37
N VAL A 121 -12.05 0.37 5.28
CA VAL A 121 -12.71 0.59 3.99
C VAL A 121 -11.87 -0.03 2.89
N ALA A 122 -12.52 -0.57 1.88
CA ALA A 122 -11.85 -1.17 0.72
C ALA A 122 -12.54 -0.76 -0.58
N HIS A 123 -11.84 -0.93 -1.68
CA HIS A 123 -12.39 -0.76 -3.03
C HIS A 123 -12.03 -1.96 -3.91
N ASP A 124 -12.64 -2.02 -5.09
CA ASP A 124 -12.35 -3.04 -6.09
C ASP A 124 -11.06 -2.74 -6.85
N THR A 125 -10.51 -3.77 -7.52
CA THR A 125 -9.27 -3.68 -8.31
C THR A 125 -9.49 -4.15 -9.74
N GLU A 126 -8.65 -3.64 -10.63
CA GLU A 126 -8.44 -4.22 -11.96
C GLU A 126 -7.10 -4.95 -11.96
N VAL A 127 -7.06 -6.14 -12.55
CA VAL A 127 -5.81 -6.86 -12.78
C VAL A 127 -5.31 -6.52 -14.18
N VAL A 128 -4.03 -6.14 -14.25
CA VAL A 128 -3.35 -5.83 -15.50
C VAL A 128 -2.15 -6.74 -15.70
N ASP A 129 -1.73 -6.94 -16.94
CA ASP A 129 -0.48 -7.61 -17.25
C ASP A 129 0.73 -6.66 -17.09
N GLU A 130 1.93 -7.16 -17.37
CA GLU A 130 3.19 -6.41 -17.31
C GLU A 130 3.28 -5.22 -18.29
N HIS A 131 2.36 -5.14 -19.23
CA HIS A 131 2.23 -4.05 -20.20
C HIS A 131 1.08 -3.07 -19.87
N GLY A 132 0.35 -3.32 -18.75
CA GLY A 132 -0.78 -2.52 -18.33
C GLY A 132 -2.09 -2.84 -19.04
N ASN A 133 -2.18 -3.93 -19.82
CA ASN A 133 -3.42 -4.36 -20.44
C ASN A 133 -4.32 -5.05 -19.42
N LYS A 134 -5.62 -4.73 -19.43
CA LYS A 134 -6.60 -5.37 -18.55
C LYS A 134 -6.70 -6.87 -18.81
N MET A 135 -6.63 -7.63 -17.72
CA MET A 135 -6.85 -9.07 -17.74
C MET A 135 -8.36 -9.38 -17.65
N HIS A 136 -8.76 -10.55 -18.20
CA HIS A 136 -10.16 -10.98 -18.19
C HIS A 136 -10.64 -11.55 -16.84
N TRP A 137 -9.77 -11.62 -15.84
CA TRP A 137 -10.10 -12.09 -14.51
C TRP A 137 -9.93 -10.96 -13.50
N THR A 138 -10.70 -11.04 -12.40
CA THR A 138 -10.67 -10.08 -11.30
C THR A 138 -10.37 -10.80 -10.00
N TYR A 139 -9.87 -10.07 -9.03
CA TYR A 139 -9.72 -10.60 -7.67
C TYR A 139 -11.09 -10.98 -7.10
N PRO A 140 -11.21 -12.11 -6.37
CA PRO A 140 -12.48 -12.56 -5.81
C PRO A 140 -12.85 -11.84 -4.51
N CYS A 141 -12.76 -10.51 -4.51
CA CYS A 141 -13.09 -9.65 -3.38
C CYS A 141 -14.25 -8.69 -3.72
N CYS A 142 -14.63 -7.86 -2.77
CA CYS A 142 -15.66 -6.82 -2.94
C CYS A 142 -17.02 -7.33 -3.41
N ARG A 143 -17.42 -8.54 -2.97
CA ARG A 143 -18.70 -9.16 -3.32
C ARG A 143 -19.87 -8.63 -2.52
N LYS A 144 -19.60 -7.91 -1.42
CA LYS A 144 -20.57 -7.29 -0.53
C LYS A 144 -20.22 -5.84 -0.33
N SER A 145 -21.19 -4.99 -0.02
CA SER A 145 -20.97 -3.60 0.40
C SER A 145 -20.42 -3.50 1.82
N GLU A 146 -20.73 -4.48 2.67
CA GLU A 146 -20.32 -4.52 4.08
C GLU A 146 -19.83 -5.90 4.47
N TYR A 147 -18.74 -5.91 5.26
CA TYR A 147 -18.14 -7.12 5.80
C TYR A 147 -18.06 -7.06 7.31
N THR A 148 -18.32 -8.18 7.95
CA THR A 148 -18.21 -8.36 9.39
C THR A 148 -16.99 -9.20 9.74
N ILE A 149 -16.62 -9.24 11.02
CA ILE A 149 -15.59 -10.15 11.52
C ILE A 149 -15.89 -11.63 11.21
N TRP A 150 -17.17 -11.99 11.11
CA TRP A 150 -17.58 -13.35 10.75
C TRP A 150 -17.32 -13.67 9.28
N ASP A 151 -17.46 -12.68 8.38
CA ASP A 151 -17.09 -12.84 6.97
C ASP A 151 -15.57 -13.07 6.85
N PHE A 152 -14.78 -12.24 7.54
CA PHE A 152 -13.34 -12.38 7.58
C PHE A 152 -12.90 -13.75 8.12
N ARG A 153 -13.50 -14.24 9.20
CA ARG A 153 -13.23 -15.59 9.73
C ARG A 153 -13.57 -16.73 8.77
N LYS A 154 -14.46 -16.50 7.80
CA LYS A 154 -14.78 -17.44 6.71
C LYS A 154 -13.87 -17.28 5.49
N GLY A 155 -12.85 -16.42 5.57
CA GLY A 155 -11.92 -16.14 4.48
C GLY A 155 -12.49 -15.24 3.37
N LEU A 156 -13.59 -14.53 3.65
CA LEU A 156 -14.13 -13.54 2.72
C LEU A 156 -13.37 -12.22 2.91
N LEU A 157 -12.72 -11.74 1.85
CA LEU A 157 -11.96 -10.51 1.87
C LEU A 157 -12.79 -9.35 1.32
N ALA A 158 -12.75 -8.22 2.04
CA ALA A 158 -13.39 -6.98 1.61
C ALA A 158 -12.67 -6.33 0.43
N GLY A 159 -11.38 -6.59 0.27
CA GLY A 159 -10.54 -6.08 -0.80
C GLY A 159 -9.22 -6.85 -0.89
N GLN A 160 -8.40 -6.48 -1.83
CA GLN A 160 -7.02 -6.93 -1.97
C GLN A 160 -6.13 -6.05 -1.07
N THR A 161 -4.94 -6.52 -0.69
CA THR A 161 -4.03 -5.87 0.27
C THR A 161 -3.85 -4.38 0.00
N THR A 162 -3.64 -4.00 -1.25
CA THR A 162 -3.37 -2.61 -1.67
C THR A 162 -4.61 -1.72 -1.74
N THR A 163 -5.79 -2.28 -1.46
CA THR A 163 -7.07 -1.55 -1.54
C THR A 163 -7.67 -1.20 -0.20
N ILE A 164 -7.14 -1.73 0.90
CA ILE A 164 -7.77 -1.64 2.21
C ILE A 164 -7.07 -0.60 3.07
N MET A 165 -7.78 0.46 3.45
CA MET A 165 -7.36 1.37 4.53
C MET A 165 -7.98 0.90 5.84
N VAL A 166 -7.16 0.73 6.88
CA VAL A 166 -7.60 0.27 8.19
C VAL A 166 -7.30 1.32 9.26
N ARG A 167 -8.16 1.36 10.28
CA ARG A 167 -7.94 2.12 11.51
C ARG A 167 -6.92 1.37 12.39
N ASN A 168 -5.87 2.04 12.84
CA ASN A 168 -4.83 1.47 13.71
C ASN A 168 -5.26 1.48 15.18
#